data_848114c7c184334d8019ea5b922e01bf
#
_entry.id   848114c7c184334d8019ea5b922e01bf
#
_cell.length_a   1.000
_cell.length_b   1.000
_cell.length_c   1.000
_cell.angle_alpha   90.00
_cell.angle_beta   90.00
_cell.angle_gamma   90.00
#
_symmetry.space_group_name_H-M   'P 1'
#
loop_
_entity.id
_entity.type
_entity.pdbx_description
1 polymer ?
#
loop_
_entity_poly.entity_id
_entity_poly.type
_entity_poly.pdbx_seq_one_letter_code
_entity_poly.pdbx_strand_id
1 'polypeptide(L)'
;MRHGRTFANAAKVLDTRPPGAELSVIGRTQADDAGRSLATLSRDIRTVTCSIAIRTQQTAVAVLKSYEETLGIAPGTIPLSINADLREIDAGSIEGNTDSHSHDLYTHALHGWMNGDRSAAMPDGETAGQVVDRMRPVLEELATHDGDHLLVSHGAAMRIVTRFGTNVTADFALQHYIDNTSTIVIDPTGEYGQWKLITWAGAELGAE
;
A
#
# COMPACT_ATOMS: atom_id res chain seq x y z
N MET A 1 -4.51 -0.68 -0.82
CA MET A 1 -4.70 -1.05 0.62
C MET A 1 -3.37 -1.46 1.23
N ARG A 2 -3.03 -0.98 2.42
CA ARG A 2 -1.88 -1.46 3.21
C ARG A 2 -2.23 -2.81 3.85
N HIS A 3 -1.27 -3.74 3.95
CA HIS A 3 -1.46 -5.03 4.64
C HIS A 3 -1.89 -4.87 6.11
N GLY A 4 -2.51 -5.90 6.69
CA GLY A 4 -2.88 -5.97 8.11
C GLY A 4 -1.66 -5.99 9.04
N ARG A 5 -1.86 -5.75 10.35
CA ARG A 5 -0.80 -5.71 11.35
C ARG A 5 -0.05 -7.04 11.43
N THR A 6 1.29 -6.96 11.36
CA THR A 6 2.18 -8.11 11.50
C THR A 6 2.77 -8.22 12.91
N PHE A 7 3.43 -9.33 13.21
CA PHE A 7 4.25 -9.45 14.42
C PHE A 7 5.43 -8.48 14.41
N ALA A 8 6.03 -8.21 13.22
CA ALA A 8 7.09 -7.22 13.06
C ALA A 8 6.60 -5.80 13.38
N ASN A 9 5.41 -5.42 12.90
CA ASN A 9 4.81 -4.13 13.27
C ASN A 9 4.59 -3.99 14.78
N ALA A 10 4.17 -5.07 15.44
CA ALA A 10 3.98 -5.07 16.89
C ALA A 10 5.30 -4.88 17.65
N ALA A 11 6.40 -5.43 17.13
CA ALA A 11 7.75 -5.32 17.69
C ALA A 11 8.54 -4.12 17.18
N LYS A 12 7.95 -3.27 16.31
CA LYS A 12 8.61 -2.11 15.67
C LYS A 12 9.85 -2.48 14.87
N VAL A 13 9.88 -3.68 14.29
CA VAL A 13 10.95 -4.13 13.40
C VAL A 13 10.75 -3.53 12.02
N LEU A 14 11.82 -3.00 11.42
CA LEU A 14 11.85 -2.62 10.01
C LEU A 14 11.92 -3.92 9.17
N ASP A 15 10.77 -4.40 8.72
CA ASP A 15 10.58 -5.67 8.02
C ASP A 15 10.06 -5.38 6.62
N THR A 16 10.98 -5.15 5.68
CA THR A 16 10.62 -4.71 4.33
C THR A 16 10.81 -5.81 3.28
N ARG A 17 11.72 -6.75 3.49
CA ARG A 17 12.07 -7.79 2.53
C ARG A 17 11.12 -8.99 2.57
N PRO A 18 10.78 -9.57 1.40
CA PRO A 18 10.08 -10.85 1.36
C PRO A 18 10.93 -12.01 1.94
N PRO A 19 10.32 -13.04 2.53
CA PRO A 19 8.87 -13.22 2.71
C PRO A 19 8.26 -12.31 3.76
N GLY A 20 9.03 -11.78 4.71
CA GLY A 20 8.61 -10.94 5.82
C GLY A 20 7.73 -11.66 6.85
N ALA A 21 7.36 -10.93 7.91
CA ALA A 21 6.55 -11.47 8.99
C ALA A 21 5.09 -11.68 8.57
N GLU A 22 4.47 -12.71 9.17
CA GLU A 22 3.04 -12.99 9.01
C GLU A 22 2.15 -11.98 9.73
N LEU A 23 0.86 -11.98 9.38
CA LEU A 23 -0.17 -11.23 10.11
C LEU A 23 -0.28 -11.75 11.56
N SER A 24 -0.34 -10.81 12.49
CA SER A 24 -0.76 -11.09 13.85
C SER A 24 -2.26 -11.48 13.90
N VAL A 25 -2.74 -11.96 15.04
CA VAL A 25 -4.18 -12.22 15.23
C VAL A 25 -5.00 -10.95 14.95
N ILE A 26 -4.54 -9.81 15.48
CA ILE A 26 -5.18 -8.50 15.21
C ILE A 26 -5.18 -8.19 13.73
N GLY A 27 -4.06 -8.44 13.01
CA GLY A 27 -3.96 -8.17 11.58
C GLY A 27 -4.92 -9.01 10.74
N ARG A 28 -5.20 -10.25 11.14
CA ARG A 28 -6.20 -11.10 10.47
C ARG A 28 -7.61 -10.54 10.65
N THR A 29 -7.98 -10.12 11.86
CA THR A 29 -9.26 -9.45 12.11
C THR A 29 -9.38 -8.15 11.33
N GLN A 30 -8.31 -7.33 11.30
CA GLN A 30 -8.29 -6.11 10.48
C GLN A 30 -8.54 -6.41 8.99
N ALA A 31 -7.96 -7.48 8.44
CA ALA A 31 -8.15 -7.85 7.05
C ALA A 31 -9.60 -8.30 6.76
N ASP A 32 -10.21 -9.07 7.67
CA ASP A 32 -11.62 -9.47 7.56
C ASP A 32 -12.55 -8.24 7.61
N ASP A 33 -12.33 -7.31 8.54
CA ASP A 33 -13.10 -6.07 8.66
C ASP A 33 -12.93 -5.19 7.42
N ALA A 34 -11.70 -5.11 6.88
CA ALA A 34 -11.42 -4.33 5.68
C ALA A 34 -12.16 -4.88 4.46
N GLY A 35 -12.33 -6.20 4.33
CA GLY A 35 -13.14 -6.80 3.26
C GLY A 35 -14.61 -6.38 3.34
N ARG A 36 -15.20 -6.39 4.54
CA ARG A 36 -16.55 -5.90 4.77
C ARG A 36 -16.69 -4.41 4.45
N SER A 37 -15.74 -3.60 4.88
CA SER A 37 -15.71 -2.16 4.60
C SER A 37 -15.53 -1.86 3.11
N LEU A 38 -14.69 -2.62 2.42
CA LEU A 38 -14.48 -2.49 0.98
C LEU A 38 -15.78 -2.72 0.20
N ALA A 39 -16.65 -3.62 0.63
CA ALA A 39 -17.95 -3.86 0.01
C ALA A 39 -18.92 -2.68 0.12
N THR A 40 -18.68 -1.75 1.05
CA THR A 40 -19.40 -0.47 1.13
C THR A 40 -18.77 0.62 0.29
N LEU A 41 -17.45 0.57 0.12
CA LEU A 41 -16.67 1.54 -0.67
C LEU A 41 -16.84 1.31 -2.18
N SER A 42 -16.75 0.05 -2.61
CA SER A 42 -16.95 -0.36 -4.01
C SER A 42 -17.65 -1.70 -4.08
N ARG A 43 -18.58 -1.83 -5.04
CA ARG A 43 -19.27 -3.08 -5.36
C ARG A 43 -18.78 -3.68 -6.69
N ASP A 44 -17.77 -3.11 -7.31
CA ASP A 44 -17.29 -3.45 -8.65
C ASP A 44 -15.77 -3.77 -8.69
N ILE A 45 -15.27 -4.41 -7.63
CA ILE A 45 -13.88 -4.90 -7.63
C ILE A 45 -13.74 -6.02 -8.67
N ARG A 46 -12.91 -5.79 -9.68
CA ARG A 46 -12.68 -6.72 -10.80
C ARG A 46 -11.51 -7.65 -10.56
N THR A 47 -10.44 -7.16 -9.92
CA THR A 47 -9.25 -7.95 -9.62
C THR A 47 -8.66 -7.54 -8.28
N VAL A 48 -7.97 -8.48 -7.65
CA VAL A 48 -7.10 -8.21 -6.49
C VAL A 48 -5.68 -8.59 -6.87
N THR A 49 -4.73 -7.68 -6.72
CA THR A 49 -3.30 -7.95 -6.90
C THR A 49 -2.56 -7.64 -5.61
N CYS A 50 -1.76 -8.57 -5.11
CA CYS A 50 -0.99 -8.34 -3.89
C CYS A 50 0.52 -8.45 -4.12
N SER A 51 1.29 -7.80 -3.23
CA SER A 51 2.73 -7.96 -3.16
C SER A 51 3.13 -9.40 -2.85
N ILE A 52 4.37 -9.77 -3.19
CA ILE A 52 4.96 -11.07 -2.91
C ILE A 52 5.16 -11.36 -1.40
N ALA A 53 5.11 -10.36 -0.53
CA ALA A 53 5.28 -10.56 0.91
C ALA A 53 4.12 -11.36 1.52
N ILE A 54 4.41 -12.26 2.48
CA ILE A 54 3.39 -13.15 3.05
C ILE A 54 2.24 -12.37 3.71
N ARG A 55 2.53 -11.25 4.38
CA ARG A 55 1.53 -10.39 5.01
C ARG A 55 0.51 -9.80 4.03
N THR A 56 0.94 -9.46 2.82
CA THR A 56 0.04 -8.93 1.79
C THR A 56 -0.82 -10.02 1.17
N GLN A 57 -0.27 -11.21 0.96
CA GLN A 57 -1.01 -12.37 0.48
C GLN A 57 -2.08 -12.79 1.49
N GLN A 58 -1.72 -12.90 2.78
CA GLN A 58 -2.68 -13.21 3.85
C GLN A 58 -3.78 -12.13 3.97
N THR A 59 -3.42 -10.86 3.82
CA THR A 59 -4.39 -9.76 3.82
C THR A 59 -5.32 -9.86 2.62
N ALA A 60 -4.80 -10.05 1.42
CA ALA A 60 -5.58 -10.13 0.19
C ALA A 60 -6.60 -11.27 0.22
N VAL A 61 -6.19 -12.46 0.70
CA VAL A 61 -7.09 -13.62 0.83
C VAL A 61 -8.22 -13.34 1.82
N ALA A 62 -7.92 -12.76 3.00
CA ALA A 62 -8.93 -12.49 4.02
C ALA A 62 -9.90 -11.36 3.56
N VAL A 63 -9.36 -10.28 2.98
CA VAL A 63 -10.16 -9.18 2.41
C VAL A 63 -11.09 -9.70 1.32
N LEU A 64 -10.57 -10.48 0.37
CA LEU A 64 -11.35 -11.00 -0.75
C LEU A 64 -12.48 -11.91 -0.28
N LYS A 65 -12.17 -12.83 0.64
CA LYS A 65 -13.16 -13.71 1.25
C LYS A 65 -14.32 -12.92 1.88
N SER A 66 -14.00 -11.96 2.76
CA SER A 66 -15.01 -11.17 3.47
C SER A 66 -15.80 -10.24 2.53
N TYR A 67 -15.15 -9.74 1.46
CA TYR A 67 -15.78 -8.92 0.43
C TYR A 67 -16.80 -9.75 -0.36
N GLU A 68 -16.40 -10.91 -0.89
CA GLU A 68 -17.29 -11.82 -1.64
C GLU A 68 -18.47 -12.30 -0.78
N GLU A 69 -18.21 -12.70 0.48
CA GLU A 69 -19.25 -13.09 1.44
C GLU A 69 -20.25 -11.95 1.69
N THR A 70 -19.78 -10.72 1.86
CA THR A 70 -20.65 -9.56 2.13
C THR A 70 -21.56 -9.22 0.96
N LEU A 71 -21.07 -9.39 -0.26
CA LEU A 71 -21.83 -9.10 -1.48
C LEU A 71 -22.64 -10.30 -2.00
N GLY A 72 -22.52 -11.47 -1.38
CA GLY A 72 -23.16 -12.71 -1.86
C GLY A 72 -22.56 -13.23 -3.18
N ILE A 73 -21.31 -12.90 -3.44
CA ILE A 73 -20.53 -13.40 -4.60
C ILE A 73 -19.98 -14.79 -4.24
N ALA A 74 -19.98 -15.71 -5.18
CA ALA A 74 -19.42 -17.04 -4.95
C ALA A 74 -17.90 -16.95 -4.66
N PRO A 75 -17.38 -17.68 -3.66
CA PRO A 75 -15.96 -17.65 -3.30
C PRO A 75 -15.06 -17.95 -4.50
N GLY A 76 -14.00 -17.13 -4.66
CA GLY A 76 -13.03 -17.27 -5.74
C GLY A 76 -13.50 -16.77 -7.10
N THR A 77 -14.57 -16.00 -7.16
CA THR A 77 -15.06 -15.37 -8.40
C THR A 77 -14.12 -14.26 -8.85
N ILE A 78 -13.59 -13.47 -7.91
CA ILE A 78 -12.70 -12.36 -8.22
C ILE A 78 -11.27 -12.88 -8.31
N PRO A 79 -10.56 -12.67 -9.44
CA PRO A 79 -9.18 -13.13 -9.59
C PRO A 79 -8.22 -12.48 -8.58
N LEU A 80 -7.38 -13.30 -7.97
CA LEU A 80 -6.28 -12.88 -7.09
C LEU A 80 -4.94 -13.22 -7.73
N SER A 81 -4.07 -12.25 -7.88
CA SER A 81 -2.72 -12.41 -8.43
C SER A 81 -1.65 -11.86 -7.49
N ILE A 82 -0.40 -12.32 -7.68
CA ILE A 82 0.77 -11.85 -6.95
C ILE A 82 1.69 -11.11 -7.91
N ASN A 83 2.13 -9.91 -7.52
CA ASN A 83 3.09 -9.14 -8.30
C ASN A 83 4.25 -8.69 -7.39
N ALA A 84 5.48 -9.06 -7.76
CA ALA A 84 6.68 -8.75 -6.99
C ALA A 84 7.01 -7.25 -6.95
N ASP A 85 6.58 -6.49 -7.96
CA ASP A 85 6.81 -5.05 -8.05
C ASP A 85 5.98 -4.23 -7.07
N LEU A 86 4.97 -4.84 -6.43
CA LEU A 86 4.19 -4.23 -5.35
C LEU A 86 4.86 -4.35 -3.97
N ARG A 87 6.09 -4.88 -3.86
CA ARG A 87 6.81 -5.05 -2.59
C ARG A 87 7.08 -3.72 -1.89
N GLU A 88 7.39 -3.79 -0.58
CA GLU A 88 7.82 -2.61 0.18
C GLU A 88 9.17 -2.09 -0.35
N ILE A 89 9.47 -0.83 -0.04
CA ILE A 89 10.79 -0.26 -0.30
C ILE A 89 11.83 -1.00 0.55
N ASP A 90 12.96 -1.36 -0.05
CA ASP A 90 14.04 -2.04 0.68
C ASP A 90 14.71 -1.08 1.67
N ALA A 91 14.71 -1.46 2.95
CA ALA A 91 15.31 -0.67 4.03
C ALA A 91 16.85 -0.71 4.06
N GLY A 92 17.48 -1.46 3.16
CA GLY A 92 18.94 -1.51 3.05
C GLY A 92 19.61 -2.07 4.29
N SER A 93 20.61 -1.34 4.81
CA SER A 93 21.40 -1.79 5.95
C SER A 93 20.68 -1.68 7.30
N ILE A 94 19.52 -1.01 7.37
CA ILE A 94 18.71 -0.92 8.60
C ILE A 94 17.59 -1.97 8.66
N GLU A 95 17.53 -2.88 7.70
CA GLU A 95 16.57 -3.99 7.70
C GLU A 95 16.71 -4.83 8.97
N GLY A 96 15.58 -5.17 9.59
CA GLY A 96 15.53 -5.95 10.82
C GLY A 96 15.77 -5.17 12.11
N ASN A 97 16.13 -3.91 12.03
CA ASN A 97 16.43 -3.08 13.19
C ASN A 97 15.16 -2.58 13.90
N THR A 98 15.32 -2.23 15.20
CA THR A 98 14.23 -1.72 16.06
C THR A 98 14.67 -0.45 16.83
N ASP A 99 15.91 -0.05 16.71
CA ASP A 99 16.49 1.08 17.45
C ASP A 99 16.03 2.44 16.89
N SER A 100 16.12 3.48 17.73
CA SER A 100 15.66 4.83 17.37
C SER A 100 16.44 5.44 16.20
N HIS A 101 17.75 5.16 16.13
CA HIS A 101 18.57 5.69 15.05
C HIS A 101 18.12 5.18 13.68
N SER A 102 17.82 3.88 13.57
CA SER A 102 17.28 3.28 12.34
C SER A 102 15.91 3.86 11.98
N HIS A 103 15.03 4.10 12.96
CA HIS A 103 13.76 4.77 12.73
C HIS A 103 13.91 6.24 12.33
N ASP A 104 14.91 6.95 12.84
CA ASP A 104 15.22 8.33 12.42
C ASP A 104 15.70 8.37 10.97
N LEU A 105 16.54 7.41 10.53
CA LEU A 105 16.96 7.27 9.14
C LEU A 105 15.77 7.00 8.21
N TYR A 106 14.86 6.10 8.62
CA TYR A 106 13.63 5.85 7.88
C TYR A 106 12.76 7.12 7.76
N THR A 107 12.61 7.86 8.87
CA THR A 107 11.82 9.10 8.90
C THR A 107 12.46 10.18 8.01
N HIS A 108 13.79 10.30 8.01
CA HIS A 108 14.50 11.21 7.12
C HIS A 108 14.24 10.87 5.64
N ALA A 109 14.35 9.59 5.25
CA ALA A 109 14.04 9.15 3.91
C ALA A 109 12.58 9.43 3.53
N LEU A 110 11.62 9.18 4.45
CA LEU A 110 10.20 9.48 4.26
C LEU A 110 9.96 10.96 3.93
N HIS A 111 10.62 11.88 4.64
CA HIS A 111 10.53 13.30 4.33
C HIS A 111 11.04 13.62 2.92
N GLY A 112 12.15 13.02 2.51
CA GLY A 112 12.67 13.14 1.15
C GLY A 112 11.65 12.67 0.11
N TRP A 113 11.07 11.48 0.29
CA TRP A 113 10.07 10.92 -0.63
C TRP A 113 8.85 11.83 -0.78
N MET A 114 8.32 12.32 0.34
CA MET A 114 7.13 13.18 0.33
C MET A 114 7.42 14.56 -0.28
N ASN A 115 8.64 15.08 -0.14
CA ASN A 115 9.07 16.31 -0.82
C ASN A 115 9.44 16.11 -2.30
N GLY A 116 9.29 14.91 -2.85
CA GLY A 116 9.49 14.63 -4.26
C GLY A 116 10.94 14.31 -4.65
N ASP A 117 11.81 14.06 -3.68
CA ASP A 117 13.18 13.62 -3.96
C ASP A 117 13.21 12.14 -4.36
N ARG A 118 13.36 11.90 -5.67
CA ARG A 118 13.46 10.54 -6.23
C ARG A 118 14.71 9.78 -5.78
N SER A 119 15.75 10.49 -5.33
CA SER A 119 17.02 9.89 -4.88
C SER A 119 17.02 9.53 -3.41
N ALA A 120 16.05 10.03 -2.63
CA ALA A 120 15.96 9.75 -1.21
C ALA A 120 15.80 8.23 -0.96
N ALA A 121 16.61 7.73 -0.03
CA ALA A 121 16.66 6.32 0.35
C ALA A 121 17.16 6.18 1.79
N MET A 122 16.91 5.04 2.39
CA MET A 122 17.65 4.58 3.56
C MET A 122 19.07 4.12 3.13
N PRO A 123 20.05 4.07 4.04
CA PRO A 123 21.41 3.62 3.70
C PRO A 123 21.39 2.22 3.02
N ASP A 124 22.01 2.12 1.85
CA ASP A 124 22.05 0.90 1.01
C ASP A 124 20.66 0.38 0.59
N GLY A 125 19.60 1.18 0.78
CA GLY A 125 18.23 0.83 0.45
C GLY A 125 17.82 1.26 -0.95
N GLU A 126 16.57 0.90 -1.29
CA GLU A 126 15.92 1.30 -2.55
C GLU A 126 15.57 2.80 -2.50
N THR A 127 15.74 3.50 -3.61
CA THR A 127 15.33 4.90 -3.73
C THR A 127 13.84 5.03 -4.04
N ALA A 128 13.24 6.19 -3.77
CA ALA A 128 11.87 6.47 -4.19
C ALA A 128 11.70 6.35 -5.71
N GLY A 129 12.71 6.76 -6.48
CA GLY A 129 12.71 6.61 -7.93
C GLY A 129 12.58 5.16 -8.38
N GLN A 130 13.33 4.24 -7.77
CA GLN A 130 13.27 2.81 -8.07
C GLN A 130 11.91 2.21 -7.71
N VAL A 131 11.30 2.63 -6.60
CA VAL A 131 9.93 2.21 -6.23
C VAL A 131 8.93 2.66 -7.29
N VAL A 132 8.99 3.92 -7.72
CA VAL A 132 8.13 4.44 -8.78
C VAL A 132 8.34 3.68 -10.09
N ASP A 133 9.58 3.46 -10.48
CA ASP A 133 9.92 2.85 -11.78
C ASP A 133 9.41 1.39 -11.88
N ARG A 134 9.35 0.63 -10.76
CA ARG A 134 8.77 -0.73 -10.73
C ARG A 134 7.26 -0.78 -10.56
N MET A 135 6.68 0.13 -9.75
CA MET A 135 5.24 0.07 -9.46
C MET A 135 4.38 0.79 -10.50
N ARG A 136 4.88 1.88 -11.09
CA ARG A 136 4.15 2.67 -12.09
C ARG A 136 3.62 1.82 -13.26
N PRO A 137 4.41 0.93 -13.92
CA PRO A 137 3.88 0.12 -15.02
C PRO A 137 2.69 -0.76 -14.60
N VAL A 138 2.70 -1.32 -13.38
CA VAL A 138 1.60 -2.12 -12.84
C VAL A 138 0.34 -1.28 -12.65
N LEU A 139 0.50 -0.06 -12.15
CA LEU A 139 -0.61 0.87 -11.93
C LEU A 139 -1.19 1.36 -13.26
N GLU A 140 -0.34 1.73 -14.22
CA GLU A 140 -0.75 2.18 -15.55
C GLU A 140 -1.45 1.08 -16.35
N GLU A 141 -0.99 -0.18 -16.24
CA GLU A 141 -1.66 -1.33 -16.84
C GLU A 141 -3.08 -1.50 -16.28
N LEU A 142 -3.23 -1.51 -14.96
CA LEU A 142 -4.55 -1.64 -14.33
C LEU A 142 -5.49 -0.47 -14.68
N ALA A 143 -4.95 0.73 -14.84
CA ALA A 143 -5.71 1.91 -15.24
C ALA A 143 -6.31 1.81 -16.65
N THR A 144 -5.88 0.86 -17.47
CA THR A 144 -6.45 0.60 -18.79
C THR A 144 -7.67 -0.35 -18.77
N HIS A 145 -7.97 -0.95 -17.64
CA HIS A 145 -9.05 -1.91 -17.49
C HIS A 145 -10.28 -1.28 -16.82
N ASP A 146 -11.48 -1.76 -17.20
CA ASP A 146 -12.73 -1.30 -16.62
C ASP A 146 -12.94 -1.81 -15.19
N GLY A 147 -13.60 -1.00 -14.35
CA GLY A 147 -13.97 -1.32 -12.98
C GLY A 147 -12.89 -0.96 -11.96
N ASP A 148 -13.09 -1.37 -10.72
CA ASP A 148 -12.16 -1.09 -9.63
C ASP A 148 -11.17 -2.25 -9.45
N HIS A 149 -9.92 -1.91 -9.17
CA HIS A 149 -8.83 -2.85 -8.93
C HIS A 149 -8.24 -2.65 -7.55
N LEU A 150 -8.24 -3.70 -6.72
CA LEU A 150 -7.62 -3.65 -5.41
C LEU A 150 -6.15 -4.08 -5.48
N LEU A 151 -5.26 -3.20 -5.03
CA LEU A 151 -3.86 -3.54 -4.79
C LEU A 151 -3.60 -3.63 -3.29
N VAL A 152 -3.00 -4.75 -2.84
CA VAL A 152 -2.57 -4.93 -1.45
C VAL A 152 -1.05 -4.84 -1.38
N SER A 153 -0.57 -3.75 -0.78
CA SER A 153 0.84 -3.39 -0.73
C SER A 153 1.25 -2.90 0.67
N HIS A 154 2.18 -1.96 0.76
CA HIS A 154 2.87 -1.59 1.98
C HIS A 154 2.85 -0.08 2.21
N GLY A 155 3.20 0.34 3.44
CA GLY A 155 3.03 1.73 3.87
C GLY A 155 3.88 2.73 3.10
N ALA A 156 5.19 2.50 2.94
CA ALA A 156 6.06 3.43 2.25
C ALA A 156 5.86 3.37 0.73
N ALA A 157 5.78 2.17 0.16
CA ALA A 157 5.55 1.99 -1.27
C ALA A 157 4.28 2.70 -1.75
N MET A 158 3.16 2.55 -1.02
CA MET A 158 1.90 3.24 -1.32
C MET A 158 2.05 4.76 -1.26
N ARG A 159 2.70 5.29 -0.22
CA ARG A 159 2.94 6.74 -0.07
C ARG A 159 3.73 7.29 -1.25
N ILE A 160 4.83 6.61 -1.61
CA ILE A 160 5.72 7.02 -2.70
C ILE A 160 4.94 7.07 -4.02
N VAL A 161 4.31 5.96 -4.44
CA VAL A 161 3.64 5.94 -5.74
C VAL A 161 2.46 6.90 -5.82
N THR A 162 1.74 7.11 -4.72
CA THR A 162 0.65 8.10 -4.67
C THR A 162 1.19 9.51 -4.74
N ARG A 163 2.27 9.84 -4.01
CA ARG A 163 2.89 11.17 -4.04
C ARG A 163 3.42 11.53 -5.42
N PHE A 164 3.99 10.57 -6.15
CA PHE A 164 4.50 10.80 -7.50
C PHE A 164 3.44 10.64 -8.60
N GLY A 165 2.37 9.89 -8.34
CA GLY A 165 1.31 9.62 -9.31
C GLY A 165 0.17 10.63 -9.30
N THR A 166 0.03 11.40 -8.22
CA THR A 166 -1.08 12.34 -8.01
C THR A 166 -0.58 13.75 -7.68
N ASN A 167 -1.51 14.67 -7.58
CA ASN A 167 -1.22 16.06 -7.16
C ASN A 167 -1.21 16.27 -5.63
N VAL A 168 -1.17 15.20 -4.82
CA VAL A 168 -1.13 15.31 -3.36
C VAL A 168 0.10 16.10 -2.90
N THR A 169 -0.11 17.03 -1.95
CA THR A 169 0.99 17.84 -1.42
C THR A 169 1.85 17.06 -0.43
N ALA A 170 3.12 17.49 -0.26
CA ALA A 170 4.02 16.89 0.72
C ALA A 170 3.46 16.97 2.13
N ASP A 171 2.94 18.14 2.52
CA ASP A 171 2.40 18.40 3.86
C ASP A 171 1.23 17.47 4.17
N PHE A 172 0.30 17.31 3.23
CA PHE A 172 -0.82 16.39 3.40
C PHE A 172 -0.33 14.95 3.59
N ALA A 173 0.55 14.47 2.72
CA ALA A 173 1.07 13.11 2.78
C ALA A 173 1.91 12.82 4.04
N LEU A 174 2.59 13.83 4.60
CA LEU A 174 3.33 13.72 5.87
C LEU A 174 2.42 13.70 7.09
N GLN A 175 1.33 14.49 7.08
CA GLN A 175 0.40 14.59 8.21
C GLN A 175 -0.54 13.39 8.33
N HIS A 176 -0.80 12.68 7.23
CA HIS A 176 -1.77 11.57 7.22
C HIS A 176 -1.05 10.22 7.15
N TYR A 177 -1.03 9.54 8.29
CA TYR A 177 -0.49 8.18 8.38
C TYR A 177 -1.43 7.17 7.69
N ILE A 178 -0.84 6.13 7.11
CA ILE A 178 -1.60 5.02 6.51
C ILE A 178 -1.57 3.86 7.50
N ASP A 179 -2.64 3.67 8.27
CA ASP A 179 -2.78 2.55 9.19
C ASP A 179 -2.86 1.20 8.46
N ASN A 180 -2.63 0.09 9.19
CA ASN A 180 -2.82 -1.24 8.63
C ASN A 180 -4.26 -1.38 8.10
N THR A 181 -4.42 -1.96 6.93
CA THR A 181 -5.66 -2.13 6.17
C THR A 181 -6.34 -0.86 5.66
N SER A 182 -5.78 0.33 5.93
CA SER A 182 -6.27 1.56 5.30
C SER A 182 -6.06 1.54 3.79
N THR A 183 -6.95 2.23 3.08
CA THR A 183 -6.94 2.37 1.62
C THR A 183 -6.55 3.78 1.19
N ILE A 184 -5.87 3.86 0.06
CA ILE A 184 -5.79 5.05 -0.78
C ILE A 184 -6.65 4.77 -2.01
N VAL A 185 -7.54 5.67 -2.37
CA VAL A 185 -8.36 5.58 -3.59
C VAL A 185 -7.89 6.64 -4.57
N ILE A 186 -7.60 6.21 -5.79
CA ILE A 186 -7.07 7.05 -6.85
C ILE A 186 -7.95 6.85 -8.10
N ASP A 187 -8.32 7.95 -8.74
CA ASP A 187 -8.86 7.95 -10.08
C ASP A 187 -7.69 8.16 -11.06
N PRO A 188 -7.32 7.13 -11.86
CA PRO A 188 -6.16 7.17 -12.72
C PRO A 188 -6.44 7.82 -14.08
N THR A 189 -7.41 8.74 -14.15
CA THR A 189 -7.72 9.46 -15.39
C THR A 189 -6.58 10.39 -15.78
N GLY A 190 -6.09 10.26 -17.02
CA GLY A 190 -4.98 11.06 -17.55
C GLY A 190 -3.61 10.39 -17.36
N GLU A 191 -2.54 11.21 -17.38
CA GLU A 191 -1.18 10.73 -17.25
C GLU A 191 -0.79 10.50 -15.78
N TYR A 192 0.05 9.49 -15.51
CA TYR A 192 0.66 9.29 -14.19
C TYR A 192 1.41 10.57 -13.75
N GLY A 193 1.16 11.03 -12.55
CA GLY A 193 1.59 12.32 -12.03
C GLY A 193 0.49 13.41 -12.07
N GLN A 194 -0.59 13.15 -12.80
CA GLN A 194 -1.79 14.00 -12.91
C GLN A 194 -3.05 13.31 -12.36
N TRP A 195 -2.91 12.06 -11.87
CA TRP A 195 -4.04 11.28 -11.35
C TRP A 195 -4.70 11.95 -10.15
N LYS A 196 -5.98 11.73 -10.00
CA LYS A 196 -6.75 12.35 -8.92
C LYS A 196 -6.74 11.47 -7.68
N LEU A 197 -6.25 11.99 -6.57
CA LEU A 197 -6.44 11.38 -5.27
C LEU A 197 -7.90 11.63 -4.82
N ILE A 198 -8.63 10.54 -4.51
CA ILE A 198 -10.01 10.61 -4.00
C ILE A 198 -10.02 10.55 -2.48
N THR A 199 -9.37 9.53 -1.89
CA THR A 199 -9.23 9.44 -0.43
C THR A 199 -7.84 8.92 -0.05
N TRP A 200 -7.39 9.30 1.14
CA TRP A 200 -6.15 8.81 1.74
C TRP A 200 -6.43 8.39 3.18
N ALA A 201 -6.45 7.06 3.44
CA ALA A 201 -6.70 6.49 4.77
C ALA A 201 -7.96 7.04 5.46
N GLY A 202 -9.02 7.29 4.66
CA GLY A 202 -10.29 7.85 5.16
C GLY A 202 -10.32 9.38 5.24
N ALA A 203 -9.20 10.07 5.04
CA ALA A 203 -9.20 11.52 4.88
C ALA A 203 -9.57 11.88 3.42
N GLU A 204 -10.54 12.78 3.26
CA GLU A 204 -10.85 13.40 1.97
C GLU A 204 -9.91 14.58 1.75
N LEU A 205 -9.48 14.79 0.51
CA LEU A 205 -8.85 16.06 0.14
C LEU A 205 -9.92 17.13 0.29
N GLY A 206 -9.70 18.11 1.18
CA GLY A 206 -10.57 19.26 1.31
C GLY A 206 -10.79 19.89 -0.06
N ALA A 207 -12.06 20.09 -0.43
CA ALA A 207 -12.39 20.94 -1.58
C ALA A 207 -11.91 22.36 -1.22
N GLU A 208 -10.76 22.77 -1.76
CA GLU A 208 -10.41 24.19 -1.82
C GLU A 208 -11.18 24.87 -2.95
#